data_0d17b154fc4f9b7d56a56352f263f5bc
#
_entry.id   0d17b154fc4f9b7d56a56352f263f5bc
#
_cell.length_a   1.000
_cell.length_b   1.000
_cell.length_c   1.000
_cell.angle_alpha   90.00
_cell.angle_beta   90.00
_cell.angle_gamma   90.00
#
_symmetry.space_group_name_H-M   'P 1'
#
loop_
_entity.id
_entity.type
_entity.pdbx_description
1 polymer ?
#
loop_
_entity_poly.entity_id
_entity_poly.type
_entity_poly.pdbx_seq_one_letter_code
_entity_poly.pdbx_strand_id
1 'polypeptide(L)'
;MEYEKFLKQNKEEMISALQEVVRINSEEGESFVCQDETVYPFGQGIQNAFEATLDIGRRLGFQVKNVDNYGGHIDFPGTGDKIMAILGHIDVVPAGKGWKYDPYGGEIADGKIYGRGTSDDKGPVISCLYAMKALKDAGYKPSATIRVILGLDEESEWTGMDYYFSKERRPDFGFTPDADFPLINREKGILVFELAKKFGKAKSEGLDLRSVKGGNAPNSVADSCRAVLSSRDSGRYEQVKEKLAEYRDETGYKISCRGLGKSLEITASGISAHGAKPEAGLNAISIMMDFLGRLNFASDDQNDFISFYNQYIGFDLNGRKLGVDFEDEQSGRLIFNVGMTEINTEAGKFTINIRYPVTYEDNQIYEPMEPVLTRYDIGLVKLNSKAPLYIDENDPLITTLLEIYKKHTGDEGAEPLVTGGGTYARATGGIVAYGALFPGDEDVMHQKDEYIAVSYTHLRAHETT
;
A
#
# COMPACT_ATOMS: atom_id res chain seq x y z
N MET A 1 -8.84 -13.02 -32.86
CA MET A 1 -7.65 -13.88 -33.07
C MET A 1 -7.96 -15.31 -32.60
N GLU A 2 -7.15 -16.30 -32.97
CA GLU A 2 -7.48 -17.72 -32.68
C GLU A 2 -7.54 -18.00 -31.16
N TYR A 3 -6.71 -17.36 -30.35
CA TYR A 3 -6.69 -17.52 -28.88
C TYR A 3 -7.97 -17.02 -28.18
N GLU A 4 -8.67 -16.03 -28.71
CA GLU A 4 -9.93 -15.51 -28.13
C GLU A 4 -11.01 -16.60 -28.07
N LYS A 5 -11.00 -17.50 -29.06
CA LYS A 5 -11.89 -18.67 -29.05
C LYS A 5 -11.59 -19.58 -27.87
N PHE A 6 -10.31 -19.81 -27.58
CA PHE A 6 -9.90 -20.66 -26.46
C PHE A 6 -10.17 -20.01 -25.11
N LEU A 7 -10.01 -18.69 -24.97
CA LEU A 7 -10.44 -17.97 -23.77
C LEU A 7 -11.94 -18.17 -23.50
N LYS A 8 -12.77 -17.99 -24.52
CA LYS A 8 -14.23 -18.22 -24.40
C LYS A 8 -14.58 -19.65 -24.03
N GLN A 9 -13.85 -20.63 -24.56
CA GLN A 9 -14.07 -22.05 -24.29
C GLN A 9 -13.70 -22.42 -22.85
N ASN A 10 -12.67 -21.80 -22.28
CA ASN A 10 -12.16 -22.09 -20.94
C ASN A 10 -12.81 -21.24 -19.83
N LYS A 11 -13.82 -20.42 -20.15
CA LYS A 11 -14.46 -19.47 -19.23
C LYS A 11 -14.92 -20.11 -17.93
N GLU A 12 -15.74 -21.11 -18.02
CA GLU A 12 -16.34 -21.77 -16.85
C GLU A 12 -15.28 -22.44 -15.97
N GLU A 13 -14.23 -22.99 -16.62
CA GLU A 13 -13.11 -23.59 -15.91
C GLU A 13 -12.28 -22.52 -15.18
N MET A 14 -12.04 -21.36 -15.81
CA MET A 14 -11.34 -20.24 -15.20
C MET A 14 -12.11 -19.67 -14.00
N ILE A 15 -13.44 -19.49 -14.12
CA ILE A 15 -14.29 -19.06 -13.00
C ILE A 15 -14.20 -20.07 -11.84
N SER A 16 -14.28 -21.36 -12.14
CA SER A 16 -14.17 -22.42 -11.14
C SER A 16 -12.81 -22.43 -10.46
N ALA A 17 -11.73 -22.22 -11.22
CA ALA A 17 -10.37 -22.13 -10.67
C ALA A 17 -10.20 -20.91 -9.77
N LEU A 18 -10.76 -19.74 -10.16
CA LEU A 18 -10.75 -18.57 -9.29
C LEU A 18 -11.53 -18.81 -8.00
N GLN A 19 -12.72 -19.41 -8.08
CA GLN A 19 -13.52 -19.75 -6.89
C GLN A 19 -12.78 -20.73 -5.98
N GLU A 20 -12.02 -21.69 -6.54
CA GLU A 20 -11.19 -22.64 -5.79
C GLU A 20 -10.18 -21.90 -4.91
N VAL A 21 -9.45 -20.92 -5.46
CA VAL A 21 -8.41 -20.18 -4.72
C VAL A 21 -9.03 -19.12 -3.78
N VAL A 22 -10.12 -18.45 -4.17
CA VAL A 22 -10.81 -17.46 -3.33
C VAL A 22 -11.37 -18.09 -2.07
N ARG A 23 -11.86 -19.35 -2.15
CA ARG A 23 -12.40 -20.08 -0.99
C ARG A 23 -11.36 -20.44 0.06
N ILE A 24 -10.10 -20.23 -0.22
CA ILE A 24 -9.00 -20.45 0.75
C ILE A 24 -8.67 -19.10 1.38
N ASN A 25 -8.88 -18.99 2.71
CA ASN A 25 -8.41 -17.83 3.46
C ASN A 25 -6.88 -17.81 3.47
N SER A 26 -6.29 -16.88 2.75
CA SER A 26 -4.83 -16.65 2.64
C SER A 26 -4.40 -15.34 3.31
N GLU A 27 -5.07 -14.92 4.39
CA GLU A 27 -4.53 -13.90 5.30
C GLU A 27 -3.22 -14.40 5.90
N GLU A 28 -2.27 -13.49 6.12
CA GLU A 28 -0.99 -13.83 6.73
C GLU A 28 -1.20 -14.44 8.12
N GLY A 29 -0.52 -15.54 8.38
CA GLY A 29 -0.56 -16.28 9.62
C GLY A 29 0.83 -16.46 10.25
N GLU A 30 0.84 -17.03 11.45
CA GLU A 30 2.11 -17.33 12.10
C GLU A 30 2.91 -18.38 11.31
N SER A 31 4.21 -18.13 11.16
CA SER A 31 5.13 -19.09 10.56
C SER A 31 5.22 -20.34 11.42
N PHE A 32 5.36 -21.50 10.81
CA PHE A 32 5.55 -22.76 11.52
C PHE A 32 6.50 -23.69 10.78
N VAL A 33 7.04 -24.66 11.54
CA VAL A 33 7.95 -25.69 11.02
C VAL A 33 7.34 -27.04 11.27
N CYS A 34 7.26 -27.87 10.23
CA CYS A 34 6.76 -29.24 10.33
C CYS A 34 7.81 -30.19 10.94
N GLN A 35 7.40 -31.44 11.27
CA GLN A 35 8.28 -32.45 11.85
C GLN A 35 9.45 -32.87 10.93
N ASP A 36 9.30 -32.67 9.62
CA ASP A 36 10.31 -32.94 8.60
C ASP A 36 11.22 -31.73 8.32
N GLU A 37 11.18 -30.70 9.19
CA GLU A 37 11.92 -29.46 9.08
C GLU A 37 11.44 -28.52 7.94
N THR A 38 10.34 -28.83 7.26
CA THR A 38 9.75 -27.94 6.25
C THR A 38 9.22 -26.69 6.92
N VAL A 39 9.66 -25.51 6.42
CA VAL A 39 9.23 -24.20 6.91
C VAL A 39 8.06 -23.69 6.08
N TYR A 40 7.06 -23.15 6.75
CA TYR A 40 5.94 -22.43 6.16
C TYR A 40 5.94 -20.99 6.69
N PRO A 41 6.61 -20.09 6.00
CA PRO A 41 6.94 -18.78 6.57
C PRO A 41 5.73 -17.85 6.80
N PHE A 42 4.67 -17.99 6.00
CA PHE A 42 3.53 -17.07 5.98
C PHE A 42 2.23 -17.69 6.50
N GLY A 43 2.29 -18.86 7.11
CA GLY A 43 1.14 -19.54 7.71
C GLY A 43 0.41 -20.49 6.75
N GLN A 44 -0.47 -21.32 7.34
CA GLN A 44 -1.13 -22.42 6.66
C GLN A 44 -2.10 -21.95 5.57
N GLY A 45 -2.80 -20.82 5.76
CA GLY A 45 -3.77 -20.30 4.81
C GLY A 45 -3.11 -19.93 3.48
N ILE A 46 -2.03 -19.17 3.53
CA ILE A 46 -1.23 -18.79 2.35
C ILE A 46 -0.66 -20.03 1.68
N GLN A 47 -0.08 -20.98 2.47
CA GLN A 47 0.44 -22.21 1.89
C GLN A 47 -0.62 -23.01 1.13
N ASN A 48 -1.83 -23.14 1.67
CA ASN A 48 -2.93 -23.85 1.02
C ASN A 48 -3.34 -23.18 -0.30
N ALA A 49 -3.45 -21.85 -0.33
CA ALA A 49 -3.78 -21.10 -1.52
C ALA A 49 -2.66 -21.19 -2.58
N PHE A 50 -1.42 -21.14 -2.15
CA PHE A 50 -0.25 -21.31 -2.99
C PHE A 50 -0.21 -22.68 -3.67
N GLU A 51 -0.34 -23.78 -2.91
CA GLU A 51 -0.37 -25.12 -3.49
C GLU A 51 -1.58 -25.32 -4.42
N ALA A 52 -2.76 -24.81 -4.07
CA ALA A 52 -3.93 -24.86 -4.96
C ALA A 52 -3.65 -24.15 -6.29
N THR A 53 -2.98 -22.99 -6.26
CA THR A 53 -2.62 -22.25 -7.48
C THR A 53 -1.56 -22.99 -8.30
N LEU A 54 -0.55 -23.59 -7.66
CA LEU A 54 0.42 -24.44 -8.34
C LEU A 54 -0.25 -25.68 -8.95
N ASP A 55 -1.24 -26.28 -8.27
CA ASP A 55 -2.00 -27.42 -8.81
C ASP A 55 -2.86 -27.04 -10.01
N ILE A 56 -3.42 -25.83 -10.03
CA ILE A 56 -4.07 -25.30 -11.24
C ILE A 56 -3.06 -25.26 -12.39
N GLY A 57 -1.86 -24.73 -12.18
CA GLY A 57 -0.79 -24.71 -13.18
C GLY A 57 -0.45 -26.13 -13.71
N ARG A 58 -0.36 -27.11 -12.81
CA ARG A 58 -0.13 -28.54 -13.20
C ARG A 58 -1.28 -29.09 -14.04
N ARG A 59 -2.54 -28.86 -13.64
CA ARG A 59 -3.74 -29.27 -14.39
C ARG A 59 -3.81 -28.65 -15.79
N LEU A 60 -3.37 -27.39 -15.92
CA LEU A 60 -3.26 -26.70 -17.21
C LEU A 60 -2.07 -27.19 -18.05
N GLY A 61 -1.23 -28.10 -17.50
CA GLY A 61 -0.10 -28.74 -18.16
C GLY A 61 1.11 -27.84 -18.32
N PHE A 62 1.36 -26.96 -17.35
CA PHE A 62 2.55 -26.13 -17.24
C PHE A 62 3.59 -26.75 -16.32
N GLN A 63 4.84 -26.31 -16.43
CA GLN A 63 5.89 -26.65 -15.49
C GLN A 63 5.74 -25.80 -14.23
N VAL A 64 5.90 -26.40 -13.06
CA VAL A 64 5.61 -25.76 -11.77
C VAL A 64 6.78 -25.94 -10.82
N LYS A 65 7.15 -24.91 -10.10
CA LYS A 65 8.18 -24.95 -9.06
C LYS A 65 7.74 -24.22 -7.80
N ASN A 66 7.83 -24.91 -6.67
CA ASN A 66 7.78 -24.33 -5.34
C ASN A 66 9.24 -24.05 -4.90
N VAL A 67 9.52 -22.84 -4.42
CA VAL A 67 10.84 -22.42 -3.95
C VAL A 67 10.78 -22.29 -2.44
N ASP A 68 10.92 -23.42 -1.77
CA ASP A 68 11.02 -23.58 -0.31
C ASP A 68 9.86 -22.89 0.46
N ASN A 69 8.67 -22.80 -0.13
CA ASN A 69 7.45 -22.16 0.40
C ASN A 69 7.56 -20.63 0.62
N TYR A 70 8.60 -19.98 0.10
CA TYR A 70 8.74 -18.51 0.09
C TYR A 70 8.16 -17.86 -1.16
N GLY A 71 7.89 -18.64 -2.19
CA GLY A 71 7.30 -18.26 -3.47
C GLY A 71 7.42 -19.40 -4.46
N GLY A 72 6.96 -19.20 -5.66
CA GLY A 72 7.06 -20.21 -6.71
C GLY A 72 6.73 -19.67 -8.09
N HIS A 73 6.70 -20.53 -9.07
CA HIS A 73 6.35 -20.12 -10.43
C HIS A 73 5.72 -21.24 -11.27
N ILE A 74 5.04 -20.79 -12.30
CA ILE A 74 4.37 -21.61 -13.31
C ILE A 74 4.88 -21.18 -14.68
N ASP A 75 5.57 -22.09 -15.39
CA ASP A 75 6.26 -21.79 -16.64
C ASP A 75 5.57 -22.37 -17.87
N PHE A 76 5.40 -21.54 -18.87
CA PHE A 76 5.19 -21.94 -20.26
C PHE A 76 6.53 -21.78 -20.99
N PRO A 77 7.30 -22.88 -21.21
CA PRO A 77 8.64 -22.79 -21.74
C PRO A 77 8.71 -22.16 -23.12
N GLY A 78 9.63 -21.23 -23.30
CA GLY A 78 9.98 -20.64 -24.58
C GLY A 78 11.10 -21.39 -25.31
N THR A 79 11.39 -20.95 -26.54
CA THR A 79 12.47 -21.51 -27.36
C THR A 79 13.82 -20.83 -27.11
N GLY A 80 13.84 -19.65 -26.52
CA GLY A 80 15.04 -18.89 -26.15
C GLY A 80 15.32 -18.92 -24.65
N ASP A 81 16.28 -18.14 -24.23
CA ASP A 81 16.80 -18.08 -22.87
C ASP A 81 16.21 -16.94 -22.00
N LYS A 82 15.41 -16.05 -22.61
CA LYS A 82 14.75 -14.96 -21.90
C LYS A 82 13.54 -15.43 -21.09
N ILE A 83 13.27 -14.72 -20.01
CA ILE A 83 12.10 -14.90 -19.16
C ILE A 83 11.27 -13.62 -19.21
N MET A 84 10.03 -13.74 -19.67
CA MET A 84 8.97 -12.74 -19.53
C MET A 84 8.16 -13.11 -18.30
N ALA A 85 8.16 -12.24 -17.28
CA ALA A 85 7.43 -12.51 -16.04
C ALA A 85 6.06 -11.86 -16.00
N ILE A 86 5.13 -12.57 -15.37
CA ILE A 86 3.89 -12.05 -14.79
C ILE A 86 4.01 -12.29 -13.30
N LEU A 87 4.24 -11.24 -12.50
CA LEU A 87 4.49 -11.36 -11.06
C LEU A 87 3.25 -10.89 -10.30
N GLY A 88 2.55 -11.83 -9.67
CA GLY A 88 1.40 -11.57 -8.82
C GLY A 88 1.54 -12.22 -7.45
N HIS A 89 0.52 -12.08 -6.60
CA HIS A 89 0.52 -12.64 -5.26
C HIS A 89 -0.75 -13.42 -4.90
N ILE A 90 -0.68 -14.18 -3.82
CA ILE A 90 -1.76 -15.08 -3.38
C ILE A 90 -2.21 -14.76 -1.95
N ASP A 91 -1.38 -14.08 -1.17
CA ASP A 91 -1.77 -13.53 0.12
C ASP A 91 -2.82 -12.43 -0.05
N VAL A 92 -3.55 -12.13 1.01
CA VAL A 92 -4.61 -11.13 1.01
C VAL A 92 -4.65 -10.40 2.35
N VAL A 93 -5.04 -9.11 2.32
CA VAL A 93 -5.32 -8.36 3.55
C VAL A 93 -6.49 -8.98 4.32
N PRO A 94 -6.54 -8.79 5.66
CA PRO A 94 -7.64 -9.27 6.47
C PRO A 94 -9.01 -8.80 5.94
N ALA A 95 -9.96 -9.75 5.82
CA ALA A 95 -11.30 -9.45 5.33
C ALA A 95 -12.06 -8.45 6.22
N GLY A 96 -11.83 -8.50 7.53
CA GLY A 96 -12.54 -7.64 8.47
C GLY A 96 -14.01 -8.02 8.65
N LYS A 97 -14.87 -7.05 8.96
CA LYS A 97 -16.29 -7.26 9.27
C LYS A 97 -17.19 -6.45 8.35
N GLY A 98 -18.46 -6.90 8.26
CA GLY A 98 -19.52 -6.13 7.59
C GLY A 98 -19.71 -6.46 6.12
N TRP A 99 -19.22 -7.59 5.65
CA TRP A 99 -19.45 -8.14 4.33
C TRP A 99 -20.92 -8.56 4.17
N LYS A 100 -21.48 -8.33 2.98
CA LYS A 100 -22.79 -8.84 2.54
C LYS A 100 -22.66 -10.27 2.01
N TYR A 101 -21.56 -10.56 1.30
CA TYR A 101 -21.21 -11.87 0.78
C TYR A 101 -20.10 -12.48 1.66
N ASP A 102 -20.01 -13.82 1.70
CA ASP A 102 -18.89 -14.47 2.42
C ASP A 102 -17.56 -14.09 1.74
N PRO A 103 -16.60 -13.47 2.47
CA PRO A 103 -15.31 -13.07 1.90
C PRO A 103 -14.51 -14.23 1.32
N TYR A 104 -14.78 -15.45 1.73
CA TYR A 104 -14.16 -16.67 1.20
C TYR A 104 -15.20 -17.63 0.56
N GLY A 105 -16.33 -17.10 0.10
CA GLY A 105 -17.37 -17.88 -0.58
C GLY A 105 -17.15 -18.03 -2.08
N GLY A 106 -16.57 -17.02 -2.73
CA GLY A 106 -16.48 -16.97 -4.19
C GLY A 106 -17.86 -16.96 -4.85
N GLU A 107 -18.87 -16.29 -4.22
CA GLU A 107 -20.24 -16.27 -4.70
C GLU A 107 -20.36 -15.44 -5.98
N ILE A 108 -21.16 -15.96 -6.92
CA ILE A 108 -21.47 -15.24 -8.16
C ILE A 108 -22.84 -14.60 -8.04
N ALA A 109 -22.89 -13.27 -8.09
CA ALA A 109 -24.11 -12.49 -8.11
C ALA A 109 -23.96 -11.28 -9.02
N ASP A 110 -25.02 -10.90 -9.74
CA ASP A 110 -25.07 -9.71 -10.61
C ASP A 110 -23.89 -9.58 -11.59
N GLY A 111 -23.42 -10.73 -12.14
CA GLY A 111 -22.29 -10.77 -13.07
C GLY A 111 -20.93 -10.52 -12.42
N LYS A 112 -20.81 -10.63 -11.09
CA LYS A 112 -19.61 -10.44 -10.31
C LYS A 112 -19.29 -11.69 -9.49
N ILE A 113 -18.01 -11.96 -9.27
CA ILE A 113 -17.50 -12.97 -8.33
C ILE A 113 -17.05 -12.21 -7.08
N TYR A 114 -17.73 -12.42 -5.97
CA TYR A 114 -17.42 -11.76 -4.70
C TYR A 114 -16.48 -12.59 -3.85
N GLY A 115 -15.50 -11.91 -3.24
CA GLY A 115 -14.59 -12.50 -2.28
C GLY A 115 -13.30 -11.70 -2.13
N ARG A 116 -12.64 -11.83 -0.98
CA ARG A 116 -11.33 -11.24 -0.71
C ARG A 116 -10.28 -11.87 -1.64
N GLY A 117 -9.51 -11.03 -2.33
CA GLY A 117 -8.52 -11.46 -3.31
C GLY A 117 -9.09 -11.64 -4.72
N THR A 118 -10.37 -11.38 -4.97
CA THR A 118 -10.93 -11.49 -6.32
C THR A 118 -10.39 -10.41 -7.26
N SER A 119 -10.11 -9.22 -6.75
CA SER A 119 -9.53 -8.10 -7.50
C SER A 119 -8.02 -8.00 -7.24
N ASP A 120 -7.59 -8.32 -6.03
CA ASP A 120 -6.23 -8.11 -5.52
C ASP A 120 -5.72 -9.37 -4.78
N ASP A 121 -4.93 -10.28 -5.40
CA ASP A 121 -4.49 -10.35 -6.80
C ASP A 121 -4.83 -11.74 -7.40
N LYS A 122 -5.59 -12.61 -6.65
CA LYS A 122 -5.93 -13.98 -7.08
C LYS A 122 -6.63 -14.01 -8.44
N GLY A 123 -7.56 -13.07 -8.67
CA GLY A 123 -8.31 -12.99 -9.93
C GLY A 123 -7.42 -12.68 -11.12
N PRO A 124 -6.63 -11.61 -11.09
CA PRO A 124 -5.65 -11.30 -12.14
C PRO A 124 -4.65 -12.44 -12.38
N VAL A 125 -4.10 -13.06 -11.33
CA VAL A 125 -3.19 -14.22 -11.45
C VAL A 125 -3.86 -15.37 -12.20
N ILE A 126 -5.07 -15.78 -11.82
CA ILE A 126 -5.81 -16.86 -12.50
C ILE A 126 -6.12 -16.47 -13.94
N SER A 127 -6.49 -15.22 -14.21
CA SER A 127 -6.73 -14.71 -15.56
C SER A 127 -5.48 -14.84 -16.44
N CYS A 128 -4.31 -14.52 -15.91
CA CYS A 128 -3.04 -14.68 -16.61
C CYS A 128 -2.69 -16.15 -16.90
N LEU A 129 -2.97 -17.08 -15.97
CA LEU A 129 -2.78 -18.51 -16.21
C LEU A 129 -3.67 -19.03 -17.35
N TYR A 130 -4.92 -18.59 -17.42
CA TYR A 130 -5.82 -18.97 -18.50
C TYR A 130 -5.51 -18.26 -19.81
N ALA A 131 -4.92 -17.07 -19.79
CA ALA A 131 -4.36 -16.45 -21.00
C ALA A 131 -3.19 -17.28 -21.55
N MET A 132 -2.27 -17.75 -20.69
CA MET A 132 -1.21 -18.69 -21.09
C MET A 132 -1.78 -20.01 -21.64
N LYS A 133 -2.85 -20.54 -21.01
CA LYS A 133 -3.54 -21.74 -21.48
C LYS A 133 -4.11 -21.56 -22.89
N ALA A 134 -4.76 -20.42 -23.16
CA ALA A 134 -5.32 -20.11 -24.47
C ALA A 134 -4.23 -20.00 -25.54
N LEU A 135 -3.09 -19.42 -25.27
CA LEU A 135 -1.94 -19.37 -26.16
C LEU A 135 -1.41 -20.79 -26.46
N LYS A 136 -1.27 -21.61 -25.40
CA LYS A 136 -0.83 -22.99 -25.54
C LYS A 136 -1.78 -23.83 -26.42
N ASP A 137 -3.10 -23.71 -26.19
CA ASP A 137 -4.14 -24.43 -26.94
C ASP A 137 -4.21 -23.97 -28.42
N ALA A 138 -3.91 -22.70 -28.67
CA ALA A 138 -3.74 -22.16 -30.01
C ALA A 138 -2.44 -22.61 -30.71
N GLY A 139 -1.60 -23.42 -30.03
CA GLY A 139 -0.34 -23.92 -30.57
C GLY A 139 0.79 -22.89 -30.59
N TYR A 140 0.66 -21.82 -29.86
CA TYR A 140 1.69 -20.78 -29.76
C TYR A 140 2.97 -21.33 -29.13
N LYS A 141 4.12 -20.95 -29.67
CA LYS A 141 5.45 -21.29 -29.16
C LYS A 141 6.16 -19.98 -28.81
N PRO A 142 6.24 -19.61 -27.55
CA PRO A 142 6.86 -18.36 -27.14
C PRO A 142 8.37 -18.39 -27.42
N SER A 143 8.93 -17.25 -27.78
CA SER A 143 10.39 -17.07 -27.90
C SER A 143 11.07 -16.94 -26.54
N ALA A 144 10.40 -16.32 -25.57
CA ALA A 144 10.80 -16.26 -24.17
C ALA A 144 9.94 -17.22 -23.34
N THR A 145 10.47 -17.77 -22.25
CA THR A 145 9.63 -18.46 -21.26
C THR A 145 8.67 -17.47 -20.65
N ILE A 146 7.36 -17.77 -20.69
CA ILE A 146 6.36 -16.99 -19.95
C ILE A 146 6.26 -17.60 -18.56
N ARG A 147 6.60 -16.83 -17.53
CA ARG A 147 6.66 -17.26 -16.14
C ARG A 147 5.67 -16.48 -15.30
N VAL A 148 4.64 -17.13 -14.75
CA VAL A 148 3.82 -16.56 -13.68
C VAL A 148 4.53 -16.84 -12.38
N ILE A 149 5.00 -15.78 -11.69
CA ILE A 149 5.64 -15.83 -10.37
C ILE A 149 4.57 -15.53 -9.34
N LEU A 150 4.53 -16.35 -8.28
CA LEU A 150 3.57 -16.25 -7.19
C LEU A 150 4.30 -15.77 -5.93
N GLY A 151 4.03 -14.53 -5.53
CA GLY A 151 4.40 -13.98 -4.23
C GLY A 151 3.43 -14.40 -3.14
N LEU A 152 3.88 -14.38 -1.88
CA LEU A 152 3.15 -14.90 -0.74
C LEU A 152 3.06 -13.93 0.43
N ASP A 153 3.63 -12.73 0.30
CA ASP A 153 3.71 -11.68 1.31
C ASP A 153 3.76 -10.26 0.70
N GLU A 154 2.99 -10.03 -0.37
CA GLU A 154 2.89 -8.71 -1.02
C GLU A 154 2.31 -7.67 -0.07
N GLU A 155 1.28 -8.05 0.64
CA GLU A 155 0.53 -7.21 1.56
C GLU A 155 1.27 -6.91 2.87
N SER A 156 2.51 -7.40 3.00
CA SER A 156 3.33 -7.24 4.20
C SER A 156 4.78 -6.84 3.89
N GLU A 157 5.76 -7.71 4.14
CA GLU A 157 7.18 -7.31 4.20
C GLU A 157 7.99 -7.62 2.93
N TRP A 158 7.48 -8.39 1.97
CA TRP A 158 8.12 -8.84 0.72
C TRP A 158 9.34 -9.75 0.89
N THR A 159 9.51 -10.33 2.06
CA THR A 159 10.64 -11.22 2.38
C THR A 159 10.66 -12.47 1.51
N GLY A 160 9.47 -12.92 1.06
CA GLY A 160 9.32 -14.05 0.15
C GLY A 160 9.96 -13.80 -1.21
N MET A 161 9.79 -12.59 -1.78
CA MET A 161 10.39 -12.27 -3.06
C MET A 161 11.91 -12.09 -2.97
N ASP A 162 12.42 -11.55 -1.88
CA ASP A 162 13.86 -11.50 -1.64
C ASP A 162 14.48 -12.90 -1.59
N TYR A 163 13.82 -13.82 -0.87
CA TYR A 163 14.23 -15.22 -0.83
C TYR A 163 14.14 -15.88 -2.21
N TYR A 164 12.99 -15.74 -2.89
CA TYR A 164 12.77 -16.31 -4.23
C TYR A 164 13.86 -15.88 -5.22
N PHE A 165 14.15 -14.57 -5.31
CA PHE A 165 15.19 -14.04 -6.23
C PHE A 165 16.63 -14.29 -5.75
N SER A 166 16.82 -14.79 -4.53
CA SER A 166 18.11 -15.34 -4.11
C SER A 166 18.39 -16.74 -4.68
N LYS A 167 17.34 -17.46 -5.09
CA LYS A 167 17.39 -18.84 -5.63
C LYS A 167 17.12 -18.89 -7.13
N GLU A 168 16.31 -17.99 -7.65
CA GLU A 168 15.83 -17.98 -9.03
C GLU A 168 16.37 -16.80 -9.81
N ARG A 169 16.58 -17.02 -11.12
CA ARG A 169 16.97 -15.95 -12.03
C ARG A 169 15.88 -14.88 -12.11
N ARG A 170 16.28 -13.60 -12.04
CA ARG A 170 15.39 -12.48 -12.28
C ARG A 170 14.90 -12.47 -13.73
N PRO A 171 13.64 -12.04 -13.99
CA PRO A 171 13.11 -11.93 -15.34
C PRO A 171 13.84 -10.85 -16.13
N ASP A 172 13.80 -10.98 -17.46
CA ASP A 172 14.37 -10.00 -18.38
C ASP A 172 13.40 -8.83 -18.63
N PHE A 173 12.09 -9.09 -18.60
CA PHE A 173 11.01 -8.09 -18.74
C PHE A 173 9.68 -8.71 -18.29
N GLY A 174 8.65 -7.89 -18.17
CA GLY A 174 7.32 -8.38 -17.81
C GLY A 174 6.46 -7.34 -17.11
N PHE A 175 5.44 -7.82 -16.39
CA PHE A 175 4.53 -6.95 -15.65
C PHE A 175 3.97 -7.63 -14.40
N THR A 176 3.42 -6.83 -13.50
CA THR A 176 2.52 -7.27 -12.43
C THR A 176 1.09 -6.85 -12.79
N PRO A 177 0.08 -7.74 -12.64
CA PRO A 177 -1.32 -7.41 -12.93
C PRO A 177 -2.04 -6.82 -11.72
N ASP A 178 -1.31 -6.27 -10.77
CA ASP A 178 -1.75 -5.80 -9.46
C ASP A 178 -1.74 -4.27 -9.39
N ALA A 179 -2.50 -3.61 -10.27
CA ALA A 179 -2.60 -2.14 -10.33
C ALA A 179 -3.66 -1.66 -11.34
N ASP A 180 -3.45 -0.45 -11.87
CA ASP A 180 -4.32 0.21 -12.83
C ASP A 180 -3.85 0.02 -14.28
N PHE A 181 -4.80 -0.05 -15.23
CA PHE A 181 -4.57 0.24 -16.62
C PHE A 181 -4.56 1.77 -16.87
N PRO A 182 -3.87 2.26 -17.94
CA PRO A 182 -3.21 1.52 -19.04
C PRO A 182 -1.89 0.85 -18.66
N LEU A 183 -1.05 1.47 -17.88
CA LEU A 183 0.15 0.92 -17.24
C LEU A 183 0.78 1.94 -16.29
N ILE A 184 1.49 1.47 -15.27
CA ILE A 184 2.27 2.30 -14.36
C ILE A 184 3.75 1.99 -14.57
N ASN A 185 4.49 2.95 -15.13
CA ASN A 185 5.93 2.84 -15.34
C ASN A 185 6.73 3.68 -14.34
N ARG A 186 6.04 4.40 -13.44
CA ARG A 186 6.61 5.31 -12.46
C ARG A 186 5.95 5.10 -11.11
N GLU A 187 6.70 4.55 -10.16
CA GLU A 187 6.26 4.41 -8.78
C GLU A 187 7.18 5.23 -7.88
N LYS A 188 6.62 6.19 -7.13
CA LYS A 188 7.40 7.05 -6.21
C LYS A 188 8.11 6.22 -5.16
N GLY A 189 9.32 6.62 -4.78
CA GLY A 189 10.00 6.02 -3.65
C GLY A 189 9.20 6.16 -2.35
N ILE A 190 9.33 5.22 -1.44
CA ILE A 190 8.59 5.19 -0.17
C ILE A 190 9.58 5.24 0.98
N LEU A 191 9.37 6.16 1.91
CA LEU A 191 10.11 6.22 3.16
C LEU A 191 9.13 6.20 4.33
N VAL A 192 9.43 5.36 5.31
CA VAL A 192 8.76 5.39 6.62
C VAL A 192 9.83 5.59 7.68
N PHE A 193 9.67 6.62 8.51
CA PHE A 193 10.60 6.92 9.59
C PHE A 193 9.90 7.58 10.77
N GLU A 194 10.55 7.57 11.90
CA GLU A 194 10.12 8.28 13.10
C GLU A 194 11.01 9.49 13.37
N LEU A 195 10.37 10.61 13.73
CA LEU A 195 11.02 11.75 14.35
C LEU A 195 10.73 11.69 15.84
N ALA A 196 11.75 11.48 16.67
CA ALA A 196 11.59 11.18 18.08
C ALA A 196 12.45 12.10 18.97
N LYS A 197 11.89 12.50 20.12
CA LYS A 197 12.61 13.27 21.14
C LYS A 197 12.36 12.68 22.52
N LYS A 198 13.42 12.57 23.33
CA LYS A 198 13.31 12.26 24.75
C LYS A 198 13.09 13.55 25.54
N PHE A 199 12.23 13.51 26.53
CA PHE A 199 11.92 14.66 27.37
C PHE A 199 12.61 14.56 28.73
N GLY A 200 13.16 15.67 29.15
CA GLY A 200 13.64 15.84 30.52
C GLY A 200 12.48 16.03 31.52
N LYS A 201 12.81 16.05 32.79
CA LYS A 201 11.81 16.34 33.84
C LYS A 201 11.29 17.76 33.69
N ALA A 202 9.99 17.96 33.87
CA ALA A 202 9.37 19.28 33.92
C ALA A 202 10.01 20.15 35.02
N LYS A 203 10.32 21.38 34.67
CA LYS A 203 11.03 22.33 35.56
C LYS A 203 10.08 23.22 36.36
N SER A 204 8.80 23.23 36.02
CA SER A 204 7.79 24.13 36.64
C SER A 204 6.52 23.34 36.97
N GLU A 205 5.69 23.93 37.85
CA GLU A 205 4.31 23.49 38.01
C GLU A 205 3.43 24.14 36.95
N GLY A 206 2.48 23.37 36.39
CA GLY A 206 1.67 23.92 35.32
C GLY A 206 0.61 22.95 34.80
N LEU A 207 0.33 23.09 33.50
CA LEU A 207 -0.46 22.15 32.74
C LEU A 207 0.47 21.04 32.24
N ASP A 208 0.19 19.80 32.58
CA ASP A 208 0.97 18.65 32.13
C ASP A 208 0.29 18.02 30.93
N LEU A 209 1.05 17.79 29.86
CA LEU A 209 0.64 16.91 28.76
C LEU A 209 1.02 15.47 29.14
N ARG A 210 0.01 14.66 29.46
CA ARG A 210 0.21 13.27 29.91
C ARG A 210 0.41 12.32 28.74
N SER A 211 -0.39 12.50 27.70
CA SER A 211 -0.25 11.70 26.48
C SER A 211 -0.89 12.38 25.29
N VAL A 212 -0.37 12.08 24.09
CA VAL A 212 -1.05 12.24 22.82
C VAL A 212 -0.93 10.94 22.05
N LYS A 213 -2.02 10.49 21.45
CA LYS A 213 -2.02 9.33 20.59
C LYS A 213 -2.95 9.58 19.40
N GLY A 214 -2.45 9.39 18.19
CA GLY A 214 -3.22 9.60 16.96
C GLY A 214 -2.74 8.73 15.82
N GLY A 215 -3.67 8.38 14.94
CA GLY A 215 -3.43 7.52 13.77
C GLY A 215 -3.25 6.04 14.11
N ASN A 216 -3.41 5.19 13.09
CA ASN A 216 -3.38 3.74 13.22
C ASN A 216 -2.33 3.09 12.30
N ALA A 217 -1.95 3.75 11.22
CA ALA A 217 -0.98 3.25 10.26
C ALA A 217 -0.15 4.40 9.65
N PRO A 218 1.13 4.17 9.30
CA PRO A 218 1.98 5.19 8.69
C PRO A 218 1.45 5.69 7.34
N ASN A 219 0.89 4.80 6.53
CA ASN A 219 0.39 5.05 5.18
C ASN A 219 -1.07 5.51 5.12
N SER A 220 -1.62 6.01 6.23
CA SER A 220 -2.98 6.55 6.31
C SER A 220 -2.96 7.96 6.90
N VAL A 221 -3.86 8.83 6.46
CA VAL A 221 -4.14 10.11 7.12
C VAL A 221 -4.90 9.83 8.41
N ALA A 222 -4.40 10.32 9.53
CA ALA A 222 -5.00 10.09 10.84
C ALA A 222 -6.37 10.78 10.95
N ASP A 223 -7.43 9.99 11.14
CA ASP A 223 -8.81 10.47 11.32
C ASP A 223 -9.16 10.79 12.76
N SER A 224 -8.33 10.39 13.72
CA SER A 224 -8.54 10.65 15.14
C SER A 224 -7.20 10.88 15.86
N CYS A 225 -7.21 11.86 16.79
CA CYS A 225 -6.10 12.09 17.68
C CYS A 225 -6.65 12.48 19.06
N ARG A 226 -6.06 11.90 20.12
CA ARG A 226 -6.45 12.15 21.51
C ARG A 226 -5.27 12.68 22.32
N ALA A 227 -5.54 13.68 23.15
CA ALA A 227 -4.59 14.20 24.14
C ALA A 227 -5.19 14.13 25.55
N VAL A 228 -4.37 13.81 26.55
CA VAL A 228 -4.76 13.82 27.96
C VAL A 228 -3.92 14.85 28.70
N LEU A 229 -4.59 15.81 29.32
CA LEU A 229 -3.99 16.88 30.10
C LEU A 229 -4.27 16.66 31.58
N SER A 230 -3.32 17.06 32.46
CA SER A 230 -3.54 17.11 33.90
C SER A 230 -3.00 18.37 34.48
N SER A 231 -3.62 18.84 35.60
CA SER A 231 -3.15 19.95 36.41
C SER A 231 -3.60 19.76 37.85
N ARG A 232 -2.80 20.29 38.78
CA ARG A 232 -3.21 20.43 40.20
C ARG A 232 -4.21 21.58 40.40
N ASP A 233 -4.19 22.56 39.49
CA ASP A 233 -5.11 23.70 39.47
C ASP A 233 -6.24 23.44 38.48
N SER A 234 -7.46 23.24 38.96
CA SER A 234 -8.65 22.99 38.13
C SER A 234 -9.07 24.20 37.27
N GLY A 235 -8.69 25.43 37.68
CA GLY A 235 -8.95 26.65 36.91
C GLY A 235 -8.27 26.63 35.52
N ARG A 236 -7.15 25.89 35.39
CA ARG A 236 -6.47 25.70 34.09
C ARG A 236 -7.32 24.93 33.10
N TYR A 237 -8.19 24.04 33.53
CA TYR A 237 -9.09 23.30 32.61
C TYR A 237 -10.14 24.20 31.97
N GLU A 238 -10.64 25.20 32.71
CA GLU A 238 -11.57 26.19 32.16
C GLU A 238 -10.88 27.05 31.09
N GLN A 239 -9.65 27.48 31.34
CA GLN A 239 -8.84 28.19 30.31
C GLN A 239 -8.59 27.35 29.06
N VAL A 240 -8.35 26.04 29.21
CA VAL A 240 -8.19 25.13 28.07
C VAL A 240 -9.50 25.00 27.28
N LYS A 241 -10.65 24.91 27.98
CA LYS A 241 -11.99 24.81 27.33
C LYS A 241 -12.33 26.11 26.59
N GLU A 242 -12.02 27.27 27.16
CA GLU A 242 -12.21 28.58 26.51
C GLU A 242 -11.41 28.65 25.20
N LYS A 243 -10.10 28.39 25.29
CA LYS A 243 -9.23 28.36 24.11
C LYS A 243 -9.66 27.34 23.08
N LEU A 244 -10.20 26.18 23.49
CA LEU A 244 -10.69 25.17 22.59
C LEU A 244 -11.98 25.62 21.88
N ALA A 245 -12.85 26.34 22.58
CA ALA A 245 -14.04 26.94 21.97
C ALA A 245 -13.65 27.99 20.92
N GLU A 246 -12.74 28.91 21.29
CA GLU A 246 -12.19 29.92 20.38
C GLU A 246 -11.54 29.26 19.14
N TYR A 247 -10.72 28.25 19.33
CA TYR A 247 -10.06 27.50 18.27
C TYR A 247 -11.05 26.85 17.31
N ARG A 248 -12.08 26.21 17.84
CA ARG A 248 -13.13 25.58 17.04
C ARG A 248 -13.94 26.60 16.23
N ASP A 249 -14.26 27.75 16.84
CA ASP A 249 -15.03 28.80 16.20
C ASP A 249 -14.19 29.50 15.10
N GLU A 250 -12.88 29.62 15.30
CA GLU A 250 -11.93 30.19 14.33
C GLU A 250 -11.69 29.27 13.13
N THR A 251 -11.51 27.98 13.38
CA THR A 251 -11.03 27.03 12.34
C THR A 251 -12.12 26.17 11.73
N GLY A 252 -13.24 25.98 12.43
CA GLY A 252 -14.28 25.03 12.04
C GLY A 252 -13.90 23.54 12.22
N TYR A 253 -12.72 23.25 12.77
CA TYR A 253 -12.28 21.87 12.96
C TYR A 253 -13.09 21.16 14.05
N LYS A 254 -13.28 19.83 13.86
CA LYS A 254 -13.96 18.98 14.82
C LYS A 254 -13.02 18.61 15.96
N ILE A 255 -13.04 19.40 17.02
CA ILE A 255 -12.27 19.17 18.24
C ILE A 255 -13.18 19.34 19.47
N SER A 256 -13.03 18.46 20.47
CA SER A 256 -13.86 18.45 21.66
C SER A 256 -13.06 18.05 22.89
N CYS A 257 -13.57 18.34 24.08
CA CYS A 257 -12.96 17.89 25.32
C CYS A 257 -14.00 17.33 26.30
N ARG A 258 -13.55 16.42 27.18
CA ARG A 258 -14.36 15.87 28.25
C ARG A 258 -13.50 15.64 29.51
N GLY A 259 -14.14 15.67 30.64
CA GLY A 259 -13.50 15.29 31.91
C GLY A 259 -13.16 13.79 31.92
N LEU A 260 -11.96 13.44 32.38
CA LEU A 260 -11.47 12.06 32.52
C LEU A 260 -10.92 11.92 33.95
N GLY A 261 -11.78 11.72 34.95
CA GLY A 261 -11.42 11.72 36.34
C GLY A 261 -10.83 13.07 36.77
N LYS A 262 -9.55 13.07 37.15
CA LYS A 262 -8.78 14.29 37.50
C LYS A 262 -8.03 14.90 36.33
N SER A 263 -8.35 14.47 35.08
CA SER A 263 -7.69 14.92 33.87
C SER A 263 -8.73 15.47 32.88
N LEU A 264 -8.25 16.12 31.83
CA LEU A 264 -9.04 16.58 30.70
C LEU A 264 -8.58 15.81 29.45
N GLU A 265 -9.49 15.12 28.81
CA GLU A 265 -9.24 14.48 27.51
C GLU A 265 -9.72 15.42 26.40
N ILE A 266 -8.89 15.59 25.38
CA ILE A 266 -9.19 16.32 24.15
C ILE A 266 -9.18 15.32 23.01
N THR A 267 -10.16 15.42 22.11
CA THR A 267 -10.25 14.58 20.90
C THR A 267 -10.39 15.48 19.68
N ALA A 268 -9.48 15.34 18.72
CA ALA A 268 -9.59 15.89 17.38
C ALA A 268 -10.05 14.80 16.41
N SER A 269 -10.96 15.17 15.49
CA SER A 269 -11.45 14.29 14.43
C SER A 269 -11.09 14.88 13.07
N GLY A 270 -10.52 14.05 12.23
CA GLY A 270 -10.14 14.35 10.86
C GLY A 270 -10.98 13.57 9.84
N ILE A 271 -10.39 13.35 8.68
CA ILE A 271 -10.94 12.55 7.59
C ILE A 271 -9.81 11.62 7.11
N SER A 272 -10.04 10.31 7.15
CA SER A 272 -9.09 9.32 6.68
C SER A 272 -8.94 9.41 5.16
N ALA A 273 -7.71 9.19 4.67
CA ALA A 273 -7.39 9.00 3.27
C ALA A 273 -6.11 8.16 3.17
N HIS A 274 -5.81 7.63 2.00
CA HIS A 274 -4.55 6.95 1.76
C HIS A 274 -3.38 7.95 1.85
N GLY A 275 -2.25 7.55 2.48
CA GLY A 275 -1.09 8.43 2.68
C GLY A 275 -0.40 8.92 1.41
N ALA A 276 -0.67 8.29 0.26
CA ALA A 276 -0.22 8.76 -1.05
C ALA A 276 -1.14 9.84 -1.68
N LYS A 277 -2.32 10.08 -1.09
CA LYS A 277 -3.29 11.12 -1.51
C LYS A 277 -3.82 11.86 -0.27
N PRO A 278 -2.94 12.47 0.55
CA PRO A 278 -3.32 13.06 1.83
C PRO A 278 -4.22 14.30 1.67
N GLU A 279 -4.24 14.92 0.50
CA GLU A 279 -5.13 16.03 0.15
C GLU A 279 -6.62 15.64 0.12
N ALA A 280 -6.93 14.35 -0.03
CA ALA A 280 -8.30 13.84 0.08
C ALA A 280 -8.77 13.67 1.52
N GLY A 281 -7.86 13.83 2.50
CA GLY A 281 -8.14 13.69 3.93
C GLY A 281 -7.98 14.99 4.72
N LEU A 282 -8.13 14.86 6.04
CA LEU A 282 -7.83 15.92 7.01
C LEU A 282 -7.16 15.30 8.23
N ASN A 283 -5.91 15.65 8.48
CA ASN A 283 -5.10 15.00 9.51
C ASN A 283 -5.45 15.49 10.92
N ALA A 284 -6.02 14.60 11.74
CA ALA A 284 -6.38 14.88 13.12
C ALA A 284 -5.16 15.15 14.03
N ILE A 285 -3.97 14.64 13.68
CA ILE A 285 -2.73 14.93 14.39
C ILE A 285 -2.37 16.41 14.21
N SER A 286 -2.46 16.92 12.97
CA SER A 286 -2.19 18.34 12.70
C SER A 286 -3.18 19.26 13.41
N ILE A 287 -4.47 18.92 13.45
CA ILE A 287 -5.48 19.66 14.22
C ILE A 287 -5.11 19.68 15.71
N MET A 288 -4.73 18.52 16.27
CA MET A 288 -4.36 18.42 17.67
C MET A 288 -3.11 19.21 17.99
N MET A 289 -2.05 19.10 17.20
CA MET A 289 -0.78 19.82 17.42
C MET A 289 -0.95 21.33 17.30
N ASP A 290 -1.73 21.80 16.33
CA ASP A 290 -2.04 23.22 16.17
C ASP A 290 -2.77 23.77 17.40
N PHE A 291 -3.78 23.04 17.91
CA PHE A 291 -4.45 23.42 19.15
C PHE A 291 -3.52 23.39 20.37
N LEU A 292 -2.73 22.30 20.54
CA LEU A 292 -1.80 22.18 21.68
C LEU A 292 -0.73 23.27 21.67
N GLY A 293 -0.33 23.77 20.50
CA GLY A 293 0.57 24.91 20.36
C GLY A 293 0.03 26.24 20.91
N ARG A 294 -1.29 26.34 21.16
CA ARG A 294 -1.92 27.51 21.82
C ARG A 294 -1.89 27.42 23.35
N LEU A 295 -1.45 26.27 23.88
CA LEU A 295 -1.31 26.01 25.31
C LEU A 295 0.17 26.17 25.73
N ASN A 296 0.40 26.26 27.04
CA ASN A 296 1.74 26.29 27.62
C ASN A 296 1.86 25.17 28.66
N PHE A 297 2.71 24.19 28.38
CA PHE A 297 2.91 23.04 29.23
C PHE A 297 4.08 23.27 30.23
N ALA A 298 4.06 22.53 31.34
CA ALA A 298 5.11 22.58 32.36
C ALA A 298 6.46 22.02 31.83
N SER A 299 6.46 21.22 30.78
CA SER A 299 7.66 20.70 30.15
C SER A 299 8.07 21.55 28.95
N ASP A 300 9.26 22.17 29.03
CA ASP A 300 9.85 22.93 27.93
C ASP A 300 10.05 22.02 26.70
N ASP A 301 10.51 20.78 26.90
CA ASP A 301 10.74 19.83 25.79
C ASP A 301 9.45 19.47 25.05
N GLN A 302 8.31 19.36 25.76
CA GLN A 302 7.02 19.13 25.12
C GLN A 302 6.56 20.36 24.33
N ASN A 303 6.75 21.57 24.89
CA ASN A 303 6.45 22.82 24.18
C ASN A 303 7.30 22.94 22.91
N ASP A 304 8.60 22.64 22.98
CA ASP A 304 9.52 22.67 21.82
C ASP A 304 9.14 21.64 20.78
N PHE A 305 8.76 20.43 21.18
CA PHE A 305 8.37 19.36 20.27
C PHE A 305 7.05 19.66 19.52
N ILE A 306 6.07 20.26 20.22
CA ILE A 306 4.83 20.74 19.61
C ILE A 306 5.11 21.94 18.69
N SER A 307 5.98 22.87 19.13
CA SER A 307 6.39 24.02 18.32
C SER A 307 7.11 23.60 17.05
N PHE A 308 8.02 22.61 17.13
CA PHE A 308 8.66 22.01 15.98
C PHE A 308 7.63 21.50 14.97
N TYR A 309 6.66 20.70 15.44
CA TYR A 309 5.60 20.17 14.55
C TYR A 309 4.87 21.30 13.83
N ASN A 310 4.38 22.29 14.57
CA ASN A 310 3.57 23.36 14.01
C ASN A 310 4.37 24.29 13.08
N GLN A 311 5.66 24.49 13.36
CA GLN A 311 6.52 25.33 12.54
C GLN A 311 6.99 24.64 11.27
N TYR A 312 7.34 23.34 11.32
CA TYR A 312 8.02 22.66 10.24
C TYR A 312 7.17 21.61 9.51
N ILE A 313 6.10 21.14 10.12
CA ILE A 313 5.18 20.16 9.54
C ILE A 313 3.78 20.78 9.39
N GLY A 314 3.02 20.91 10.47
CA GLY A 314 1.68 21.49 10.47
C GLY A 314 0.72 20.74 9.53
N PHE A 315 0.19 21.46 8.56
CA PHE A 315 -0.70 20.96 7.50
C PHE A 315 0.01 20.88 6.13
N ASP A 316 1.34 21.01 6.09
CA ASP A 316 2.09 20.93 4.83
C ASP A 316 2.18 19.47 4.36
N LEU A 317 1.68 19.21 3.16
CA LEU A 317 1.64 17.88 2.55
C LEU A 317 2.86 17.57 1.65
N ASN A 318 3.84 18.48 1.59
CA ASN A 318 5.01 18.35 0.74
C ASN A 318 6.35 18.49 1.49
N GLY A 319 6.33 18.75 2.81
CA GLY A 319 7.52 18.89 3.63
C GLY A 319 8.38 20.12 3.30
N ARG A 320 7.74 21.17 2.77
CA ARG A 320 8.42 22.40 2.28
C ARG A 320 9.27 23.06 3.36
N LYS A 321 8.74 23.17 4.58
CA LYS A 321 9.44 23.81 5.69
C LYS A 321 10.56 22.96 6.29
N LEU A 322 10.54 21.67 6.04
CA LEU A 322 11.64 20.75 6.35
C LEU A 322 12.71 20.70 5.25
N GLY A 323 12.49 21.38 4.12
CA GLY A 323 13.44 21.43 3.01
C GLY A 323 13.36 20.23 2.06
N VAL A 324 12.27 19.44 2.12
CA VAL A 324 12.11 18.21 1.33
C VAL A 324 11.03 18.32 0.24
N ASP A 325 10.66 19.53 -0.14
CA ASP A 325 9.67 19.80 -1.22
C ASP A 325 10.29 19.53 -2.60
N PHE A 326 10.67 18.28 -2.85
CA PHE A 326 11.25 17.85 -4.12
C PHE A 326 10.17 17.60 -5.17
N GLU A 327 10.52 17.86 -6.42
CA GLU A 327 9.63 17.68 -7.57
C GLU A 327 10.44 17.26 -8.80
N ASP A 328 9.89 16.39 -9.65
CA ASP A 328 10.41 16.09 -10.97
C ASP A 328 9.29 16.10 -12.03
N GLU A 329 9.69 16.18 -13.31
CA GLU A 329 8.76 16.15 -14.44
C GLU A 329 8.10 14.78 -14.60
N GLN A 330 8.78 13.72 -14.20
CA GLN A 330 8.38 12.33 -14.41
C GLN A 330 7.28 11.90 -13.45
N SER A 331 7.34 12.35 -12.19
CA SER A 331 6.41 11.87 -11.16
C SER A 331 5.80 12.96 -10.28
N GLY A 332 6.16 14.24 -10.52
CA GLY A 332 5.65 15.38 -9.79
C GLY A 332 6.22 15.48 -8.37
N ARG A 333 5.48 16.19 -7.51
CA ARG A 333 5.95 16.63 -6.19
C ARG A 333 5.96 15.51 -5.14
N LEU A 334 6.90 15.61 -4.20
CA LEU A 334 6.95 14.78 -2.98
C LEU A 334 5.65 14.93 -2.17
N ILE A 335 5.19 13.80 -1.61
CA ILE A 335 4.03 13.70 -0.73
C ILE A 335 4.50 13.39 0.68
N PHE A 336 4.02 14.15 1.67
CA PHE A 336 4.40 14.06 3.08
C PHE A 336 3.17 13.80 3.94
N ASN A 337 3.12 12.65 4.62
CA ASN A 337 2.05 12.30 5.53
C ASN A 337 2.57 11.96 6.92
N VAL A 338 1.97 12.54 7.96
CA VAL A 338 2.16 12.11 9.35
C VAL A 338 1.06 11.12 9.68
N GLY A 339 1.37 9.84 9.60
CA GLY A 339 0.39 8.76 9.81
C GLY A 339 0.08 8.49 11.26
N MET A 340 1.08 8.61 12.16
CA MET A 340 0.91 8.29 13.58
C MET A 340 1.67 9.26 14.48
N THR A 341 1.19 9.40 15.71
CA THR A 341 1.91 10.07 16.81
C THR A 341 1.69 9.37 18.12
N GLU A 342 2.73 9.36 18.94
CA GLU A 342 2.69 8.95 20.34
C GLU A 342 3.58 9.88 21.18
N ILE A 343 2.98 10.56 22.14
CA ILE A 343 3.68 11.44 23.07
C ILE A 343 3.26 11.05 24.48
N ASN A 344 4.21 10.99 25.40
CA ASN A 344 3.97 10.80 26.82
C ASN A 344 4.84 11.80 27.64
N THR A 345 5.02 11.56 28.94
CA THR A 345 5.81 12.42 29.80
C THR A 345 7.32 12.25 29.65
N GLU A 346 7.78 11.21 28.95
CA GLU A 346 9.20 10.83 28.83
C GLU A 346 9.72 11.02 27.41
N ALA A 347 8.86 10.89 26.42
CA ALA A 347 9.24 11.00 25.00
C ALA A 347 8.06 11.35 24.10
N GLY A 348 8.37 11.83 22.91
CA GLY A 348 7.41 12.02 21.84
C GLY A 348 7.96 11.52 20.53
N LYS A 349 7.07 11.02 19.65
CA LYS A 349 7.41 10.61 18.29
C LYS A 349 6.29 10.89 17.30
N PHE A 350 6.67 11.16 16.07
CA PHE A 350 5.83 11.22 14.89
C PHE A 350 6.30 10.18 13.90
N THR A 351 5.41 9.31 13.42
CA THR A 351 5.70 8.37 12.34
C THR A 351 5.26 8.99 11.02
N ILE A 352 6.19 9.12 10.11
CA ILE A 352 6.05 9.85 8.85
C ILE A 352 6.17 8.85 7.70
N ASN A 353 5.30 9.00 6.71
CA ASN A 353 5.36 8.32 5.43
C ASN A 353 5.55 9.36 4.32
N ILE A 354 6.63 9.21 3.56
CA ILE A 354 6.93 10.05 2.40
C ILE A 354 6.80 9.23 1.13
N ARG A 355 6.28 9.88 0.06
CA ARG A 355 6.36 9.41 -1.32
C ARG A 355 7.21 10.41 -2.09
N TYR A 356 8.43 10.03 -2.47
CA TYR A 356 9.37 10.95 -3.12
C TYR A 356 9.50 10.68 -4.62
N PRO A 357 9.84 11.72 -5.41
CA PRO A 357 9.88 11.62 -6.87
C PRO A 357 10.91 10.60 -7.37
N VAL A 358 10.63 10.03 -8.55
CA VAL A 358 11.36 8.85 -9.08
C VAL A 358 12.80 9.11 -9.48
N THR A 359 13.20 10.37 -9.62
CA THR A 359 14.60 10.75 -9.99
C THR A 359 15.49 11.01 -8.79
N TYR A 360 14.97 10.85 -7.56
CA TYR A 360 15.72 11.06 -6.32
C TYR A 360 16.04 9.75 -5.62
N GLU A 361 17.08 9.81 -4.77
CA GLU A 361 17.46 8.74 -3.86
C GLU A 361 17.06 9.09 -2.41
N ASP A 362 16.94 8.09 -1.54
CA ASP A 362 16.44 8.26 -0.17
C ASP A 362 17.31 9.16 0.70
N ASN A 363 18.65 9.12 0.54
CA ASN A 363 19.59 9.98 1.26
C ASN A 363 19.35 11.47 0.97
N GLN A 364 19.04 11.81 -0.28
CA GLN A 364 18.72 13.20 -0.68
C GLN A 364 17.48 13.74 0.03
N ILE A 365 16.56 12.85 0.46
CA ILE A 365 15.36 13.25 1.20
C ILE A 365 15.68 13.47 2.69
N TYR A 366 16.60 12.70 3.27
CA TYR A 366 16.93 12.82 4.70
C TYR A 366 17.85 14.01 5.01
N GLU A 367 18.86 14.25 4.17
CA GLU A 367 19.90 15.26 4.41
C GLU A 367 19.36 16.68 4.71
N PRO A 368 18.38 17.23 3.98
CA PRO A 368 17.88 18.59 4.23
C PRO A 368 17.20 18.77 5.59
N MET A 369 16.70 17.70 6.20
CA MET A 369 16.03 17.76 7.51
C MET A 369 17.01 17.88 8.68
N GLU A 370 18.26 17.38 8.52
CA GLU A 370 19.26 17.31 9.61
C GLU A 370 19.47 18.62 10.37
N PRO A 371 19.65 19.79 9.73
CA PRO A 371 19.91 21.04 10.46
C PRO A 371 18.74 21.44 11.38
N VAL A 372 17.51 21.19 10.96
CA VAL A 372 16.31 21.49 11.74
C VAL A 372 16.17 20.49 12.88
N LEU A 373 16.33 19.20 12.61
CA LEU A 373 16.23 18.14 13.61
C LEU A 373 17.27 18.32 14.72
N THR A 374 18.52 18.63 14.37
CA THR A 374 19.60 18.91 15.31
C THR A 374 19.28 20.09 16.22
N ARG A 375 18.70 21.17 15.68
CA ARG A 375 18.31 22.36 16.46
C ARG A 375 17.31 22.03 17.56
N TYR A 376 16.38 21.10 17.30
CA TYR A 376 15.32 20.73 18.24
C TYR A 376 15.65 19.48 19.07
N ASP A 377 16.86 18.92 18.92
CA ASP A 377 17.30 17.68 19.55
C ASP A 377 16.32 16.52 19.24
N ILE A 378 15.99 16.38 17.96
CA ILE A 378 15.09 15.34 17.45
C ILE A 378 15.92 14.32 16.69
N GLY A 379 15.80 13.05 17.06
CA GLY A 379 16.38 11.93 16.34
C GLY A 379 15.48 11.45 15.21
N LEU A 380 16.09 10.99 14.11
CA LEU A 380 15.43 10.33 12.99
C LEU A 380 15.75 8.83 13.04
N VAL A 381 14.72 7.99 13.05
CA VAL A 381 14.83 6.52 13.03
C VAL A 381 14.19 6.00 11.75
N LYS A 382 14.99 5.47 10.84
CA LYS A 382 14.51 4.86 9.60
C LYS A 382 13.81 3.53 9.93
N LEU A 383 12.58 3.33 9.42
CA LEU A 383 11.80 2.12 9.62
C LEU A 383 11.72 1.28 8.35
N ASN A 384 11.38 1.92 7.21
CA ASN A 384 11.25 1.24 5.94
C ASN A 384 11.67 2.19 4.80
N SER A 385 12.30 1.64 3.77
CA SER A 385 12.66 2.35 2.55
C SER A 385 12.43 1.43 1.35
N LYS A 386 11.63 1.89 0.38
CA LYS A 386 11.50 1.23 -0.92
C LYS A 386 11.94 2.21 -1.99
N ALA A 387 12.94 1.83 -2.78
CA ALA A 387 13.44 2.66 -3.88
C ALA A 387 12.33 2.92 -4.92
N PRO A 388 12.37 4.02 -5.65
CA PRO A 388 11.42 4.28 -6.72
C PRO A 388 11.58 3.28 -7.87
N LEU A 389 10.52 3.08 -8.64
CA LEU A 389 10.55 2.43 -9.95
C LEU A 389 10.37 3.49 -11.02
N TYR A 390 11.27 3.50 -12.02
CA TYR A 390 11.14 4.32 -13.21
C TYR A 390 11.67 3.57 -14.43
N ILE A 391 10.80 3.35 -15.41
CA ILE A 391 11.17 2.85 -16.75
C ILE A 391 10.75 3.92 -17.75
N ASP A 392 11.70 4.31 -18.61
CA ASP A 392 11.49 5.37 -19.61
C ASP A 392 10.29 5.03 -20.51
N GLU A 393 9.48 6.02 -20.84
CA GLU A 393 8.27 5.84 -21.66
C GLU A 393 8.58 5.39 -23.10
N ASN A 394 9.81 5.59 -23.59
CA ASN A 394 10.27 5.10 -24.88
C ASN A 394 10.85 3.69 -24.83
N ASP A 395 10.90 3.05 -23.64
CA ASP A 395 11.32 1.66 -23.52
C ASP A 395 10.39 0.74 -24.36
N PRO A 396 10.95 -0.25 -25.07
CA PRO A 396 10.16 -1.19 -25.86
C PRO A 396 9.06 -1.93 -25.07
N LEU A 397 9.27 -2.19 -23.78
CA LEU A 397 8.24 -2.78 -22.92
C LEU A 397 7.04 -1.83 -22.77
N ILE A 398 7.31 -0.57 -22.44
CA ILE A 398 6.28 0.46 -22.21
C ILE A 398 5.48 0.70 -23.48
N THR A 399 6.17 0.96 -24.61
CA THR A 399 5.53 1.23 -25.90
C THR A 399 4.68 0.04 -26.35
N THR A 400 5.18 -1.20 -26.19
CA THR A 400 4.45 -2.41 -26.57
C THR A 400 3.19 -2.63 -25.73
N LEU A 401 3.29 -2.51 -24.40
CA LEU A 401 2.14 -2.69 -23.51
C LEU A 401 1.07 -1.61 -23.75
N LEU A 402 1.50 -0.36 -23.95
CA LEU A 402 0.59 0.74 -24.24
C LEU A 402 -0.11 0.57 -25.60
N GLU A 403 0.61 0.13 -26.64
CA GLU A 403 0.02 -0.19 -27.93
C GLU A 403 -1.02 -1.33 -27.84
N ILE A 404 -0.72 -2.37 -27.05
CA ILE A 404 -1.66 -3.46 -26.79
C ILE A 404 -2.91 -2.92 -26.11
N TYR A 405 -2.76 -2.10 -25.07
CA TYR A 405 -3.89 -1.49 -24.36
C TYR A 405 -4.76 -0.66 -25.31
N LYS A 406 -4.17 0.31 -26.03
CA LYS A 406 -4.86 1.15 -27.02
C LYS A 406 -5.64 0.34 -28.05
N LYS A 407 -5.00 -0.70 -28.59
CA LYS A 407 -5.61 -1.58 -29.59
C LYS A 407 -6.84 -2.32 -29.05
N HIS A 408 -6.82 -2.73 -27.80
CA HIS A 408 -7.91 -3.52 -27.21
C HIS A 408 -9.03 -2.68 -26.59
N THR A 409 -8.73 -1.47 -26.15
CA THR A 409 -9.71 -0.57 -25.53
C THR A 409 -10.24 0.49 -26.49
N GLY A 410 -9.49 0.79 -27.55
CA GLY A 410 -9.79 1.95 -28.43
C GLY A 410 -9.41 3.29 -27.82
N ASP A 411 -8.78 3.32 -26.64
CA ASP A 411 -8.32 4.55 -25.98
C ASP A 411 -6.97 4.99 -26.55
N GLU A 412 -7.02 5.67 -27.70
CA GLU A 412 -5.82 6.18 -28.39
C GLU A 412 -5.09 7.26 -27.58
N GLY A 413 -5.78 7.91 -26.63
CA GLY A 413 -5.22 8.96 -25.77
C GLY A 413 -4.53 8.43 -24.52
N ALA A 414 -4.51 7.12 -24.27
CA ALA A 414 -3.91 6.54 -23.09
C ALA A 414 -2.42 6.86 -22.98
N GLU A 415 -1.98 7.22 -21.79
CA GLU A 415 -0.59 7.51 -21.43
C GLU A 415 -0.17 6.71 -20.18
N PRO A 416 1.13 6.43 -20.00
CA PRO A 416 1.62 5.78 -18.79
C PRO A 416 1.32 6.59 -17.53
N LEU A 417 0.99 5.90 -16.43
CA LEU A 417 0.61 6.50 -15.16
C LEU A 417 1.78 6.61 -14.19
N VAL A 418 1.57 7.45 -13.19
CA VAL A 418 2.42 7.58 -12.00
C VAL A 418 1.61 7.17 -10.77
N THR A 419 2.18 6.35 -9.90
CA THR A 419 1.57 6.04 -8.61
C THR A 419 2.45 6.44 -7.42
N GLY A 420 1.81 6.81 -6.32
CA GLY A 420 2.43 6.89 -5.01
C GLY A 420 2.41 5.55 -4.27
N GLY A 421 1.69 4.54 -4.80
CA GLY A 421 1.69 3.18 -4.31
C GLY A 421 2.99 2.44 -4.62
N GLY A 422 3.05 1.18 -4.27
CA GLY A 422 4.14 0.29 -4.64
C GLY A 422 3.58 -1.09 -4.93
N THR A 423 4.08 -1.73 -5.97
CA THR A 423 3.69 -3.07 -6.37
C THR A 423 4.92 -3.96 -6.43
N TYR A 424 4.72 -5.25 -6.60
CA TYR A 424 5.83 -6.20 -6.84
C TYR A 424 6.68 -5.87 -8.07
N ALA A 425 6.27 -4.92 -8.94
CA ALA A 425 7.12 -4.45 -10.03
C ALA A 425 8.52 -4.01 -9.52
N ARG A 426 8.60 -3.46 -8.30
CA ARG A 426 9.87 -3.06 -7.65
C ARG A 426 10.75 -4.23 -7.22
N ALA A 427 10.17 -5.40 -6.98
CA ALA A 427 10.92 -6.54 -6.42
C ALA A 427 11.99 -7.06 -7.37
N THR A 428 11.85 -6.82 -8.68
CA THR A 428 12.79 -7.38 -9.66
C THR A 428 13.58 -6.36 -10.47
N GLY A 429 13.04 -5.19 -10.73
CA GLY A 429 13.49 -4.31 -11.80
C GLY A 429 13.17 -4.90 -13.19
N GLY A 430 12.94 -4.07 -14.20
CA GLY A 430 12.64 -4.51 -15.55
C GLY A 430 11.19 -5.01 -15.79
N ILE A 431 10.31 -4.91 -14.81
CA ILE A 431 8.86 -5.11 -14.96
C ILE A 431 8.10 -3.87 -14.53
N VAL A 432 6.86 -3.74 -14.98
CA VAL A 432 5.96 -2.61 -14.68
C VAL A 432 4.62 -3.11 -14.20
N ALA A 433 3.79 -2.24 -13.61
CA ALA A 433 2.43 -2.62 -13.31
C ALA A 433 1.52 -2.39 -14.54
N TYR A 434 0.65 -3.38 -14.84
CA TYR A 434 -0.19 -3.40 -16.03
C TYR A 434 -1.52 -4.09 -15.75
N GLY A 435 -2.49 -3.30 -15.32
CA GLY A 435 -3.82 -3.80 -14.91
C GLY A 435 -3.79 -4.35 -13.47
N ALA A 436 -4.92 -4.84 -12.97
CA ALA A 436 -6.13 -5.20 -13.72
C ALA A 436 -7.27 -4.16 -13.71
N LEU A 437 -7.20 -3.07 -12.96
CA LEU A 437 -8.28 -2.12 -12.84
C LEU A 437 -8.34 -1.17 -14.06
N PHE A 438 -9.50 -1.09 -14.75
CA PHE A 438 -9.68 -0.18 -15.87
C PHE A 438 -10.12 1.21 -15.43
N PRO A 439 -9.77 2.26 -16.20
CA PRO A 439 -10.26 3.60 -15.95
C PRO A 439 -11.79 3.65 -15.87
N GLY A 440 -12.31 4.20 -14.77
CA GLY A 440 -13.76 4.32 -14.53
C GLY A 440 -14.40 3.11 -13.82
N ASP A 441 -13.67 2.04 -13.58
CA ASP A 441 -14.12 0.96 -12.69
C ASP A 441 -13.98 1.39 -11.23
N GLU A 442 -14.83 0.83 -10.37
CA GLU A 442 -14.76 1.06 -8.93
C GLU A 442 -13.58 0.31 -8.34
N ASP A 443 -12.70 1.02 -7.65
CA ASP A 443 -11.64 0.42 -6.86
C ASP A 443 -12.24 -0.18 -5.58
N VAL A 444 -12.29 -1.50 -5.52
CA VAL A 444 -12.81 -2.28 -4.39
C VAL A 444 -11.73 -3.08 -3.66
N MET A 445 -10.46 -2.90 -4.04
CA MET A 445 -9.32 -3.52 -3.36
C MET A 445 -9.31 -3.14 -1.88
N HIS A 446 -9.01 -4.09 -1.02
CA HIS A 446 -9.00 -3.93 0.45
C HIS A 446 -10.35 -3.55 1.09
N GLN A 447 -11.44 -3.47 0.30
CA GLN A 447 -12.76 -3.13 0.82
C GLN A 447 -13.58 -4.38 1.10
N LYS A 448 -14.66 -4.23 1.88
CA LYS A 448 -15.69 -5.26 2.02
C LYS A 448 -16.46 -5.40 0.71
N ASP A 449 -16.95 -6.61 0.45
CA ASP A 449 -17.67 -6.96 -0.79
C ASP A 449 -16.81 -6.76 -2.04
N GLU A 450 -15.49 -6.94 -1.90
CA GLU A 450 -14.55 -6.99 -3.03
C GLU A 450 -15.03 -7.98 -4.09
N TYR A 451 -14.90 -7.62 -5.35
CA TYR A 451 -15.36 -8.43 -6.47
C TYR A 451 -14.50 -8.24 -7.72
N ILE A 452 -14.55 -9.24 -8.60
CA ILE A 452 -14.14 -9.11 -9.99
C ILE A 452 -15.34 -9.37 -10.90
N ALA A 453 -15.50 -8.58 -11.96
CA ALA A 453 -16.58 -8.82 -12.92
C ALA A 453 -16.35 -10.10 -13.71
N VAL A 454 -17.40 -10.93 -13.90
CA VAL A 454 -17.32 -12.15 -14.72
C VAL A 454 -16.95 -11.84 -16.19
N SER A 455 -17.21 -10.62 -16.66
CA SER A 455 -16.76 -10.13 -17.97
C SER A 455 -15.27 -9.83 -18.03
N TYR A 456 -14.60 -9.58 -16.91
CA TYR A 456 -13.14 -9.42 -16.84
C TYR A 456 -12.40 -10.67 -17.23
N THR A 457 -12.94 -11.81 -16.83
CA THR A 457 -12.42 -13.11 -17.24
C THR A 457 -12.47 -13.31 -18.76
N HIS A 458 -12.96 -12.34 -19.54
CA HIS A 458 -13.19 -12.43 -20.98
C HIS A 458 -12.71 -11.26 -21.76
N LEU A 459 -11.75 -10.44 -21.33
CA LEU A 459 -11.37 -9.25 -22.09
C LEU A 459 -12.61 -8.48 -22.59
N ARG A 460 -12.90 -7.31 -22.11
CA ARG A 460 -13.89 -6.37 -22.65
C ARG A 460 -13.60 -5.97 -24.11
N ALA A 461 -12.94 -6.83 -24.88
CA ALA A 461 -12.50 -6.56 -26.24
C ALA A 461 -13.64 -6.51 -27.27
N HIS A 462 -14.91 -6.67 -26.88
CA HIS A 462 -16.01 -6.77 -27.86
C HIS A 462 -17.30 -6.02 -27.55
N GLU A 463 -17.38 -5.16 -26.54
CA GLU A 463 -18.60 -4.40 -26.28
C GLU A 463 -18.54 -2.93 -26.75
N THR A 464 -17.52 -2.56 -27.52
CA THR A 464 -17.48 -1.25 -28.21
C THR A 464 -17.45 -1.48 -29.74
N THR A 465 -18.58 -1.87 -30.28
CA THR A 465 -18.92 -1.63 -31.70
C THR A 465 -20.29 -1.00 -31.78
#